data_d42c80ffcd88f73a7f666918e4c6df20
#
_entry.id   d42c80ffcd88f73a7f666918e4c6df20
#
_cell.length_a   1.000
_cell.length_b   1.000
_cell.length_c   1.000
_cell.angle_alpha   90.00
_cell.angle_beta   90.00
_cell.angle_gamma   90.00
#
_symmetry.space_group_name_H-M   'P 1'
#
loop_
_entity.id
_entity.type
_entity.pdbx_description
1 polymer ?
#
loop_
_entity_poly.entity_id
_entity_poly.type
_entity_poly.pdbx_seq_one_letter_code
_entity_poly.pdbx_strand_id
1 'polypeptide(L)'
;GAAKMAVIGFMNALKEEGRKHNITVHAIAPIALTRMTEGIVAPKVAPLLKPEFVTAAVAWMCAEENEETGHIIEAGAGYYAKVEVREAHGALFGTDTIPTPEQIRDRYSEIADMSQASPFANTSEALRKVFRMVAPKA
;
A
#
# COMPACT_ATOMS: atom_id res chain seq x y z
N GLY A 1 -6.35 11.28 -8.93
CA GLY A 1 -5.57 10.04 -8.67
C GLY A 1 -4.17 10.34 -8.16
N ALA A 2 -3.34 11.07 -8.94
CA ALA A 2 -1.94 11.34 -8.58
C ALA A 2 -1.77 12.00 -7.21
N ALA A 3 -2.55 13.03 -6.89
CA ALA A 3 -2.50 13.71 -5.60
C ALA A 3 -2.82 12.77 -4.42
N LYS A 4 -3.75 11.82 -4.61
CA LYS A 4 -4.10 10.83 -3.57
C LYS A 4 -3.01 9.77 -3.40
N MET A 5 -2.34 9.35 -4.47
CA MET A 5 -1.17 8.47 -4.35
C MET A 5 0.03 9.18 -3.71
N ALA A 6 0.19 10.49 -3.92
CA ALA A 6 1.20 11.28 -3.22
C ALA A 6 1.02 11.28 -1.70
N VAL A 7 -0.22 11.24 -1.18
CA VAL A 7 -0.50 11.10 0.26
C VAL A 7 0.07 9.79 0.82
N ILE A 8 -0.02 8.69 0.06
CA ILE A 8 0.54 7.39 0.47
C ILE A 8 2.08 7.47 0.54
N GLY A 9 2.71 8.07 -0.46
CA GLY A 9 4.16 8.31 -0.45
C GLY A 9 4.60 9.17 0.73
N PHE A 10 3.85 10.25 1.01
CA PHE A 10 4.09 11.14 2.15
C PHE A 10 3.94 10.40 3.50
N MET A 11 2.87 9.62 3.67
CA MET A 11 2.69 8.75 4.85
C MET A 11 3.89 7.82 5.04
N ASN A 12 4.36 7.17 3.97
CA ASN A 12 5.50 6.26 4.02
C ASN A 12 6.81 6.96 4.41
N ALA A 13 7.03 8.21 4.00
CA ALA A 13 8.17 9.01 4.46
C ALA A 13 8.02 9.38 5.94
N LEU A 14 6.87 9.93 6.32
CA LEU A 14 6.62 10.37 7.70
C LEU A 14 6.70 9.25 8.73
N LYS A 15 6.24 8.04 8.42
CA LYS A 15 6.33 6.92 9.36
C LYS A 15 7.78 6.54 9.68
N GLU A 16 8.70 6.66 8.72
CA GLU A 16 10.13 6.39 8.96
C GLU A 16 10.77 7.49 9.81
N GLU A 17 10.41 8.75 9.54
CA GLU A 17 10.89 9.90 10.34
C GLU A 17 10.29 9.88 11.77
N GLY A 18 9.00 9.55 11.88
CA GLY A 18 8.25 9.51 13.14
C GLY A 18 8.69 8.40 14.09
N ARG A 19 9.21 7.29 13.57
CA ARG A 19 9.61 6.11 14.37
C ARG A 19 10.55 6.46 15.52
N LYS A 20 11.47 7.37 15.32
CA LYS A 20 12.44 7.83 16.35
C LYS A 20 11.78 8.60 17.49
N HIS A 21 10.59 9.08 17.27
CA HIS A 21 9.84 9.93 18.18
C HIS A 21 8.58 9.27 18.73
N ASN A 22 8.43 7.96 18.49
CA ASN A 22 7.21 7.20 18.82
C ASN A 22 5.94 7.80 18.21
N ILE A 23 6.05 8.29 16.94
CA ILE A 23 4.93 8.85 16.20
C ILE A 23 4.47 7.80 15.18
N THR A 24 3.22 7.37 15.31
CA THR A 24 2.55 6.51 14.33
C THR A 24 1.90 7.36 13.24
N VAL A 25 1.93 6.88 12.00
CA VAL A 25 1.37 7.58 10.84
C VAL A 25 0.57 6.60 10.01
N HIS A 26 -0.66 6.97 9.70
CA HIS A 26 -1.60 6.14 8.93
C HIS A 26 -2.27 6.96 7.84
N ALA A 27 -2.91 6.29 6.89
CA ALA A 27 -3.80 6.88 5.91
C ALA A 27 -5.17 6.21 5.94
N ILE A 28 -6.23 7.00 5.77
CA ILE A 28 -7.60 6.51 5.62
C ILE A 28 -8.03 6.64 4.16
N ALA A 29 -8.67 5.60 3.62
CA ALA A 29 -9.35 5.60 2.33
C ALA A 29 -10.86 5.52 2.57
N PRO A 30 -11.54 6.67 2.79
CA PRO A 30 -12.92 6.69 3.23
C PRO A 30 -13.89 6.45 2.08
N ILE A 31 -14.94 5.67 2.35
CA ILE A 31 -16.10 5.51 1.49
C ILE A 31 -17.32 6.04 2.25
N ALA A 32 -17.75 7.25 1.91
CA ALA A 32 -18.88 7.91 2.57
C ALA A 32 -19.71 8.73 1.58
N LEU A 33 -20.99 8.88 1.86
CA LEU A 33 -21.84 9.80 1.13
C LEU A 33 -21.52 11.23 1.58
N THR A 34 -21.13 12.04 0.63
CA THR A 34 -20.83 13.46 0.82
C THR A 34 -21.38 14.26 -0.35
N ARG A 35 -21.38 15.57 -0.27
CA ARG A 35 -21.76 16.44 -1.40
C ARG A 35 -20.99 16.12 -2.69
N MET A 36 -19.77 15.61 -2.60
CA MET A 36 -18.95 15.22 -3.77
C MET A 36 -19.40 13.91 -4.41
N THR A 37 -20.07 13.04 -3.67
CA THR A 37 -20.51 11.71 -4.13
C THR A 37 -22.03 11.65 -4.35
N GLU A 38 -22.76 12.71 -3.99
CA GLU A 38 -24.18 12.88 -4.34
C GLU A 38 -24.38 12.80 -5.85
N GLY A 39 -25.32 11.98 -6.30
CA GLY A 39 -25.60 11.75 -7.73
C GLY A 39 -24.69 10.72 -8.41
N ILE A 40 -23.59 10.28 -7.79
CA ILE A 40 -22.73 9.20 -8.29
C ILE A 40 -23.13 7.85 -7.68
N VAL A 41 -23.55 7.86 -6.42
CA VAL A 41 -23.93 6.66 -5.68
C VAL A 41 -25.39 6.31 -5.95
N ALA A 42 -25.65 5.02 -6.19
CA ALA A 42 -27.02 4.54 -6.40
C ALA A 42 -27.90 4.86 -5.17
N PRO A 43 -29.16 5.32 -5.36
CA PRO A 43 -30.05 5.73 -4.26
C PRO A 43 -30.27 4.67 -3.17
N LYS A 44 -30.20 3.37 -3.52
CA LYS A 44 -30.32 2.26 -2.57
C LYS A 44 -29.10 2.11 -1.65
N VAL A 45 -27.93 2.54 -2.09
CA VAL A 45 -26.65 2.41 -1.37
C VAL A 45 -26.34 3.68 -0.56
N ALA A 46 -26.75 4.84 -1.05
CA ALA A 46 -26.47 6.12 -0.44
C ALA A 46 -26.75 6.18 1.09
N PRO A 47 -27.89 5.68 1.61
CA PRO A 47 -28.17 5.71 3.06
C PRO A 47 -27.24 4.84 3.90
N LEU A 48 -26.51 3.90 3.28
CA LEU A 48 -25.57 2.99 3.96
C LEU A 48 -24.19 3.61 4.15
N LEU A 49 -23.85 4.62 3.35
CA LEU A 49 -22.53 5.27 3.33
C LEU A 49 -22.43 6.42 4.33
N LYS A 50 -22.76 6.16 5.58
CA LYS A 50 -22.70 7.17 6.65
C LYS A 50 -21.24 7.47 7.02
N PRO A 51 -20.83 8.75 7.11
CA PRO A 51 -19.48 9.14 7.52
C PRO A 51 -19.04 8.57 8.88
N GLU A 52 -19.99 8.29 9.77
CA GLU A 52 -19.76 7.75 11.10
C GLU A 52 -19.05 6.38 11.08
N PHE A 53 -19.23 5.59 10.03
CA PHE A 53 -18.47 4.33 9.87
C PHE A 53 -16.98 4.58 9.70
N VAL A 54 -16.59 5.70 9.08
CA VAL A 54 -15.19 6.07 8.93
C VAL A 54 -14.60 6.53 10.27
N THR A 55 -15.38 7.19 11.09
CA THR A 55 -14.96 7.70 12.41
C THR A 55 -14.41 6.60 13.31
N ALA A 56 -15.04 5.42 13.34
CA ALA A 56 -14.59 4.31 14.15
C ALA A 56 -13.17 3.84 13.78
N ALA A 57 -12.87 3.76 12.47
CA ALA A 57 -11.52 3.40 11.99
C ALA A 57 -10.49 4.47 12.38
N VAL A 58 -10.82 5.76 12.18
CA VAL A 58 -9.91 6.86 12.52
C VAL A 58 -9.66 6.91 14.03
N ALA A 59 -10.70 6.72 14.86
CA ALA A 59 -10.54 6.68 16.30
C ALA A 59 -9.57 5.57 16.75
N TRP A 60 -9.70 4.37 16.18
CA TRP A 60 -8.75 3.28 16.45
C TRP A 60 -7.34 3.60 15.97
N MET A 61 -7.18 4.18 14.76
CA MET A 61 -5.87 4.53 14.22
C MET A 61 -5.14 5.59 15.07
N CYS A 62 -5.88 6.39 15.84
CA CYS A 62 -5.37 7.41 16.75
C CYS A 62 -5.33 6.97 18.22
N ALA A 63 -5.75 5.75 18.53
CA ALA A 63 -5.77 5.25 19.91
C ALA A 63 -4.35 5.03 20.44
N GLU A 64 -4.13 5.28 21.72
CA GLU A 64 -2.83 5.11 22.39
C GLU A 64 -2.37 3.64 22.36
N GLU A 65 -3.32 2.71 22.39
CA GLU A 65 -3.06 1.26 22.34
C GLU A 65 -2.68 0.76 20.94
N ASN A 66 -2.80 1.60 19.91
CA ASN A 66 -2.43 1.24 18.54
C ASN A 66 -0.94 1.51 18.30
N GLU A 67 -0.12 0.47 18.40
CA GLU A 67 1.32 0.52 18.16
C GLU A 67 1.71 0.38 16.67
N GLU A 68 0.72 0.14 15.80
CA GLU A 68 0.95 -0.04 14.36
C GLU A 68 1.25 1.29 13.66
N THR A 69 1.93 1.25 12.52
CA THR A 69 2.21 2.43 11.69
C THR A 69 2.29 2.07 10.21
N GLY A 70 1.98 3.03 9.34
CA GLY A 70 2.07 2.86 7.88
C GLY A 70 0.91 2.07 7.29
N HIS A 71 -0.21 1.96 7.99
CA HIS A 71 -1.40 1.30 7.45
C HIS A 71 -2.26 2.27 6.65
N ILE A 72 -2.78 1.77 5.54
CA ILE A 72 -3.84 2.39 4.78
C ILE A 72 -5.10 1.58 5.06
N ILE A 73 -6.12 2.20 5.65
CA ILE A 73 -7.38 1.53 5.98
C ILE A 73 -8.49 2.07 5.08
N GLU A 74 -9.08 1.21 4.26
CA GLU A 74 -10.34 1.48 3.59
C GLU A 74 -11.49 1.29 4.59
N ALA A 75 -12.39 2.26 4.69
CA ALA A 75 -13.48 2.23 5.66
C ALA A 75 -14.75 2.86 5.10
N GLY A 76 -15.87 2.16 5.22
CA GLY A 76 -17.19 2.67 4.85
C GLY A 76 -18.28 1.60 4.93
N ALA A 77 -19.52 2.00 5.17
CA ALA A 77 -20.69 1.10 5.25
C ALA A 77 -20.51 -0.11 6.18
N GLY A 78 -19.71 0.01 7.23
CA GLY A 78 -19.41 -1.11 8.14
C GLY A 78 -18.35 -2.10 7.61
N TYR A 79 -17.77 -1.84 6.45
CA TYR A 79 -16.65 -2.60 5.89
C TYR A 79 -15.33 -1.90 6.21
N TYR A 80 -14.32 -2.69 6.59
CA TYR A 80 -12.97 -2.22 6.90
C TYR A 80 -11.96 -3.18 6.30
N ALA A 81 -10.96 -2.66 5.59
CA ALA A 81 -9.89 -3.45 5.01
C ALA A 81 -8.56 -2.70 5.03
N LYS A 82 -7.47 -3.44 5.22
CA LYS A 82 -6.13 -2.92 4.99
C LYS A 82 -5.83 -2.91 3.49
N VAL A 83 -5.29 -1.80 3.02
CA VAL A 83 -4.77 -1.64 1.66
C VAL A 83 -3.26 -1.57 1.71
N GLU A 84 -2.58 -2.26 0.82
CA GLU A 84 -1.12 -2.21 0.72
C GLU A 84 -0.64 -2.31 -0.72
N VAL A 85 0.52 -1.71 -1.00
CA VAL A 85 1.25 -1.92 -2.25
C VAL A 85 2.14 -3.14 -2.07
N ARG A 86 2.10 -4.07 -3.04
CA ARG A 86 2.88 -5.30 -3.01
C ARG A 86 3.75 -5.42 -4.26
N GLU A 87 4.91 -6.02 -4.11
CA GLU A 87 5.85 -6.29 -5.18
C GLU A 87 5.97 -7.81 -5.40
N ALA A 88 5.90 -8.24 -6.66
CA ALA A 88 6.14 -9.62 -7.03
C ALA A 88 7.54 -10.08 -6.59
N HIS A 89 7.76 -11.39 -6.46
CA HIS A 89 9.10 -11.92 -6.22
C HIS A 89 10.04 -11.51 -7.36
N GLY A 90 9.55 -11.57 -8.61
CA GLY A 90 10.30 -11.21 -9.81
C GLY A 90 11.24 -12.31 -10.30
N ALA A 91 11.92 -12.04 -11.40
CA ALA A 91 12.85 -12.94 -12.06
C ALA A 91 14.28 -12.38 -12.03
N LEU A 92 15.27 -13.20 -11.73
CA LEU A 92 16.69 -12.85 -11.82
C LEU A 92 17.28 -13.38 -13.14
N PHE A 93 17.87 -12.51 -13.94
CA PHE A 93 18.52 -12.85 -15.21
C PHE A 93 20.04 -13.02 -15.09
N GLY A 94 20.59 -12.80 -13.91
CA GLY A 94 22.04 -12.73 -13.68
C GLY A 94 22.57 -11.29 -13.84
N THR A 95 23.85 -11.12 -13.52
CA THR A 95 24.53 -9.81 -13.56
C THR A 95 25.62 -9.73 -14.61
N ASP A 96 25.94 -10.85 -15.29
CA ASP A 96 27.06 -10.93 -16.24
C ASP A 96 26.72 -10.36 -17.62
N THR A 97 25.46 -10.41 -18.01
CA THR A 97 24.97 -9.92 -19.30
C THR A 97 23.65 -9.16 -19.12
N ILE A 98 23.48 -8.10 -19.92
CA ILE A 98 22.22 -7.35 -19.96
C ILE A 98 21.22 -8.18 -20.79
N PRO A 99 20.05 -8.52 -20.25
CA PRO A 99 19.03 -9.27 -20.98
C PRO A 99 18.45 -8.45 -22.15
N THR A 100 18.12 -9.14 -23.24
CA THR A 100 17.42 -8.53 -24.37
C THR A 100 15.91 -8.34 -24.05
N PRO A 101 15.21 -7.47 -24.77
CA PRO A 101 13.75 -7.33 -24.64
C PRO A 101 13.00 -8.66 -24.83
N GLU A 102 13.46 -9.52 -25.73
CA GLU A 102 12.86 -10.83 -25.98
C GLU A 102 13.01 -11.76 -24.77
N GLN A 103 14.15 -11.75 -24.09
CA GLN A 103 14.36 -12.52 -22.87
C GLN A 103 13.46 -12.03 -21.75
N ILE A 104 13.26 -10.71 -21.61
CA ILE A 104 12.30 -10.15 -20.66
C ILE A 104 10.87 -10.62 -20.99
N ARG A 105 10.47 -10.52 -22.28
CA ARG A 105 9.16 -10.99 -22.74
C ARG A 105 8.93 -12.45 -22.41
N ASP A 106 9.89 -13.31 -22.69
CA ASP A 106 9.77 -14.76 -22.57
C ASP A 106 9.63 -15.21 -21.10
N ARG A 107 10.11 -14.39 -20.14
CA ARG A 107 9.96 -14.62 -18.69
C ARG A 107 9.00 -13.64 -18.03
N TYR A 108 8.17 -12.93 -18.80
CA TYR A 108 7.28 -11.90 -18.24
C TYR A 108 6.25 -12.47 -17.27
N SER A 109 5.78 -13.69 -17.48
CA SER A 109 4.87 -14.36 -16.55
C SER A 109 5.48 -14.58 -15.15
N GLU A 110 6.78 -14.89 -15.08
CA GLU A 110 7.52 -15.01 -13.82
C GLU A 110 7.72 -13.64 -13.16
N ILE A 111 8.08 -12.62 -13.96
CA ILE A 111 8.23 -11.23 -13.47
C ILE A 111 6.93 -10.72 -12.86
N ALA A 112 5.79 -11.05 -13.47
CA ALA A 112 4.47 -10.58 -13.09
C ALA A 112 3.73 -11.48 -12.07
N ASP A 113 4.35 -12.58 -11.63
CA ASP A 113 3.70 -13.52 -10.71
C ASP A 113 3.58 -12.91 -9.30
N MET A 114 2.36 -12.57 -8.91
CA MET A 114 2.03 -12.00 -7.61
C MET A 114 1.78 -13.05 -6.52
N SER A 115 1.89 -14.35 -6.80
CA SER A 115 1.60 -15.43 -5.83
C SER A 115 2.50 -15.37 -4.60
N GLN A 116 3.75 -14.91 -4.76
CA GLN A 116 4.74 -14.71 -3.71
C GLN A 116 5.01 -13.22 -3.43
N ALA A 117 4.07 -12.35 -3.75
CA ALA A 117 4.24 -10.92 -3.55
C ALA A 117 4.34 -10.55 -2.07
N SER A 118 5.25 -9.65 -1.76
CA SER A 118 5.47 -9.09 -0.43
C SER A 118 5.09 -7.61 -0.37
N PRO A 119 4.73 -7.08 0.82
CA PRO A 119 4.51 -5.65 0.98
C PRO A 119 5.75 -4.85 0.56
N PHE A 120 5.50 -3.71 -0.08
CA PHE A 120 6.53 -2.75 -0.49
C PHE A 120 6.30 -1.45 0.28
N ALA A 121 7.13 -1.18 1.26
CA ALA A 121 6.91 -0.05 2.17
C ALA A 121 7.88 1.11 1.97
N ASN A 122 9.12 0.84 1.56
CA ASN A 122 10.14 1.88 1.36
C ASN A 122 11.27 1.41 0.44
N THR A 123 12.05 2.38 -0.06
CA THR A 123 13.18 2.13 -0.99
C THR A 123 14.25 1.22 -0.40
N SER A 124 14.52 1.32 0.92
CA SER A 124 15.56 0.50 1.56
C SER A 124 15.20 -0.97 1.59
N GLU A 125 13.91 -1.31 1.72
CA GLU A 125 13.43 -2.69 1.63
C GLU A 125 13.55 -3.24 0.21
N ALA A 126 13.17 -2.45 -0.79
CA ALA A 126 13.31 -2.80 -2.19
C ALA A 126 14.78 -3.10 -2.55
N LEU A 127 15.70 -2.20 -2.18
CA LEU A 127 17.12 -2.39 -2.43
C LEU A 127 17.68 -3.63 -1.71
N ARG A 128 17.30 -3.85 -0.45
CA ARG A 128 17.71 -5.06 0.30
C ARG A 128 17.23 -6.34 -0.38
N LYS A 129 16.01 -6.36 -0.92
CA LYS A 129 15.50 -7.50 -1.68
C LYS A 129 16.38 -7.79 -2.89
N VAL A 130 16.63 -6.78 -3.74
CA VAL A 130 17.48 -6.91 -4.93
C VAL A 130 18.89 -7.38 -4.53
N PHE A 131 19.51 -6.75 -3.53
CA PHE A 131 20.85 -7.11 -3.09
C PHE A 131 20.96 -8.57 -2.60
N ARG A 132 19.94 -9.07 -1.89
CA ARG A 132 19.89 -10.48 -1.49
C ARG A 132 19.79 -11.45 -2.67
N MET A 133 19.09 -11.04 -3.74
CA MET A 133 18.93 -11.87 -4.94
C MET A 133 20.22 -11.92 -5.76
N VAL A 134 20.97 -10.81 -5.83
CA VAL A 134 22.20 -10.71 -6.66
C VAL A 134 23.49 -11.00 -5.89
N ALA A 135 23.45 -11.05 -4.56
CA ALA A 135 24.63 -11.34 -3.75
C ALA A 135 25.14 -12.76 -4.07
N PRO A 136 26.48 -12.94 -4.19
CA PRO A 136 27.05 -14.27 -4.34
C PRO A 136 26.58 -15.19 -3.20
N LYS A 137 26.09 -16.37 -3.55
CA LYS A 137 25.84 -17.41 -2.53
C LYS A 137 27.20 -17.84 -1.99
N ALA A 138 27.45 -17.61 -0.71
CA ALA A 138 28.63 -18.05 -0.01
C ALA A 138 28.76 -19.59 -0.03
#